data_c0032a4ce506c9be9e5a8bffbd7e5915
#
_entry.id   c0032a4ce506c9be9e5a8bffbd7e5915
#
_cell.length_a   1.000
_cell.length_b   1.000
_cell.length_c   1.000
_cell.angle_alpha   90.00
_cell.angle_beta   90.00
_cell.angle_gamma   90.00
#
_symmetry.space_group_name_H-M   'P 1'
#
loop_
_entity.id
_entity.type
_entity.pdbx_description
1 polymer ?
#
loop_
_entity_poly.entity_id
_entity_poly.type
_entity_poly.pdbx_seq_one_letter_code
_entity_poly.pdbx_strand_id
1 'polypeptide(L)' 'MREKVEAVLTKIRPALQADGGDVELIDVSNGVVKLKLKGACGGCPMAAMTLRHGIERILKEQLADVKEVVAV' A
#
# COMPACT_ATOMS: atom_id res chain seq x y z
N MET A 1 14.59 4.47 0.27
CA MET A 1 13.14 4.62 0.02
C MET A 1 12.38 3.32 0.23
N ARG A 2 12.80 2.22 -0.39
CA ARG A 2 12.12 0.93 -0.27
C ARG A 2 11.98 0.45 1.18
N GLU A 3 13.04 0.52 1.95
CA GLU A 3 13.02 0.11 3.36
C GLU A 3 12.02 0.92 4.18
N LYS A 4 11.92 2.21 3.92
CA LYS A 4 10.98 3.09 4.61
C LYS A 4 9.55 2.74 4.24
N VAL A 5 9.30 2.44 2.96
CA VAL A 5 7.98 2.02 2.48
C VAL A 5 7.60 0.68 3.13
N GLU A 6 8.51 -0.28 3.16
CA GLU A 6 8.25 -1.57 3.80
C GLU A 6 7.93 -1.42 5.29
N ALA A 7 8.63 -0.53 5.98
CA ALA A 7 8.37 -0.26 7.40
C ALA A 7 6.96 0.29 7.61
N VAL A 8 6.50 1.19 6.75
CA VAL A 8 5.14 1.74 6.80
C VAL A 8 4.12 0.65 6.49
N LEU A 9 4.36 -0.15 5.45
CA LEU A 9 3.48 -1.26 5.08
C LEU A 9 3.35 -2.29 6.20
N THR A 10 4.45 -2.58 6.90
CA THR A 10 4.43 -3.50 8.04
C THR A 10 3.46 -3.03 9.14
N LYS A 11 3.32 -1.72 9.31
CA LYS A 11 2.36 -1.16 10.27
C LYS A 11 0.92 -1.26 9.78
N ILE A 12 0.71 -1.24 8.47
CA ILE A 12 -0.63 -1.30 7.86
C ILE A 12 -1.13 -2.74 7.74
N ARG A 13 -0.23 -3.68 7.46
CA ARG A 13 -0.58 -5.07 7.17
C ARG A 13 -1.46 -5.74 8.23
N PRO A 14 -1.21 -5.58 9.54
CA PRO A 14 -2.08 -6.22 10.54
C PRO A 14 -3.55 -5.82 10.41
N ALA A 15 -3.84 -4.56 10.09
CA ALA A 15 -5.21 -4.09 9.90
C ALA A 15 -5.83 -4.74 8.64
N LEU A 16 -5.06 -4.85 7.57
CA LEU A 16 -5.53 -5.50 6.34
C LEU A 16 -5.75 -7.00 6.55
N GLN A 17 -4.85 -7.66 7.24
CA GLN A 17 -4.95 -9.08 7.54
C GLN A 17 -6.17 -9.40 8.41
N ALA A 18 -6.52 -8.50 9.33
CA ALA A 18 -7.71 -8.65 10.15
C ALA A 18 -8.99 -8.67 9.30
N ASP A 19 -8.99 -7.98 8.16
CA ASP A 19 -10.10 -7.97 7.21
C ASP A 19 -10.00 -9.07 6.15
N GLY A 20 -9.03 -9.96 6.28
CA GLY A 20 -8.82 -11.05 5.34
C GLY A 20 -8.01 -10.67 4.11
N GLY A 21 -7.42 -9.48 4.10
CA GLY A 21 -6.58 -9.01 2.99
C GLY A 21 -5.10 -8.91 3.37
N ASP A 22 -4.31 -8.47 2.42
CA ASP A 22 -2.89 -8.19 2.64
C ASP A 22 -2.37 -7.27 1.53
N VAL A 23 -1.15 -6.79 1.69
CA VAL A 23 -0.49 -5.96 0.69
C VAL A 23 0.97 -6.40 0.57
N GLU A 24 1.46 -6.42 -0.66
CA GLU A 24 2.85 -6.75 -0.95
C GLU A 24 3.50 -5.60 -1.71
N LEU A 25 4.72 -5.24 -1.32
CA LEU A 25 5.50 -4.26 -2.05
C LEU A 25 6.13 -4.94 -3.28
N ILE A 26 5.82 -4.41 -4.46
CA ILE A 26 6.35 -4.94 -5.71
C ILE A 26 7.59 -4.15 -6.12
N ASP A 27 7.50 -2.81 -6.12
CA ASP A 27 8.62 -1.97 -6.52
C ASP A 27 8.47 -0.56 -5.96
N VAL A 28 9.60 0.14 -5.89
CA VAL A 28 9.63 1.57 -5.56
C VAL A 28 10.65 2.21 -6.49
N SER A 29 10.19 3.14 -7.31
CA SER A 29 11.06 3.82 -8.28
C SER A 29 10.58 5.24 -8.49
N ASN A 30 11.52 6.20 -8.38
CA ASN A 30 11.26 7.62 -8.63
C ASN A 30 10.04 8.19 -7.85
N GLY A 31 9.85 7.73 -6.63
CA GLY A 31 8.72 8.16 -5.80
C GLY A 31 7.41 7.44 -6.12
N VAL A 32 7.41 6.52 -7.07
CA VAL A 32 6.25 5.68 -7.40
C VAL A 32 6.36 4.37 -6.65
N VAL A 33 5.35 4.06 -5.84
CA VAL A 33 5.27 2.83 -5.06
C VAL A 33 4.29 1.89 -5.73
N LYS A 34 4.77 0.70 -6.12
CA LYS A 34 3.93 -0.32 -6.72
C LYS A 34 3.60 -1.37 -5.67
N LEU A 35 2.32 -1.57 -5.43
CA LEU A 35 1.81 -2.51 -4.45
C LEU A 35 0.91 -3.54 -5.12
N LYS A 36 0.84 -4.73 -4.52
CA LYS A 36 -0.11 -5.75 -4.92
C LYS A 36 -1.02 -6.04 -3.74
N LEU A 37 -2.31 -5.83 -3.93
CA LEU A 37 -3.32 -6.16 -2.93
C LEU A 37 -3.72 -7.63 -3.07
N LYS A 38 -3.83 -8.31 -1.93
CA LYS A 38 -4.12 -9.75 -1.88
C LYS A 38 -5.34 -10.04 -1.03
N GLY A 39 -5.92 -11.21 -1.21
CA GLY A 39 -7.06 -11.68 -0.44
C GLY A 39 -8.30 -10.84 -0.71
N ALA A 40 -9.08 -10.57 0.32
CA ALA A 40 -10.31 -9.79 0.22
C ALA A 40 -10.08 -8.39 -0.35
N CYS A 41 -8.91 -7.80 -0.11
CA CYS A 41 -8.55 -6.48 -0.62
C CYS A 41 -8.41 -6.46 -2.14
N GLY A 42 -7.98 -7.56 -2.75
CA GLY A 42 -7.83 -7.66 -4.19
C GLY A 42 -9.10 -8.08 -4.92
N GLY A 43 -10.10 -8.58 -4.20
CA GLY A 43 -11.31 -9.14 -4.78
C GLY A 43 -12.43 -8.14 -5.04
N CYS A 44 -12.38 -6.96 -4.45
CA CYS A 44 -13.42 -5.95 -4.59
C CYS A 44 -12.82 -4.65 -5.14
N PRO A 45 -13.21 -4.20 -6.35
CA PRO A 45 -12.64 -2.99 -6.94
C PRO A 45 -12.80 -1.74 -6.08
N MET A 46 -13.95 -1.57 -5.45
CA MET A 46 -14.18 -0.40 -4.59
C MET A 46 -13.33 -0.46 -3.32
N ALA A 47 -13.24 -1.62 -2.70
CA ALA A 47 -12.40 -1.80 -1.52
C ALA A 47 -10.92 -1.61 -1.87
N ALA A 48 -10.49 -2.12 -3.02
CA ALA A 48 -9.12 -1.95 -3.49
C ALA A 48 -8.78 -0.47 -3.72
N MET A 49 -9.70 0.29 -4.31
CA MET A 49 -9.51 1.73 -4.50
C MET A 49 -9.41 2.48 -3.17
N THR A 50 -10.31 2.18 -2.24
CA THR A 50 -10.31 2.81 -0.92
C THR A 50 -9.02 2.52 -0.17
N LEU A 51 -8.59 1.27 -0.19
CA LEU A 51 -7.34 0.86 0.46
C LEU A 51 -6.13 1.53 -0.20
N ARG A 52 -6.10 1.59 -1.52
CA ARG A 52 -5.01 2.26 -2.23
C ARG A 52 -4.92 3.73 -1.83
N HIS A 53 -6.03 4.44 -1.78
CA HIS A 53 -6.06 5.84 -1.36
C HIS A 53 -5.62 6.01 0.09
N GLY A 54 -6.06 5.13 0.98
CA GLY A 54 -5.64 5.14 2.37
C GLY A 54 -4.15 4.89 2.53
N ILE A 55 -3.63 3.90 1.83
CA ILE A 55 -2.20 3.58 1.84
C ILE A 55 -1.39 4.73 1.25
N GLU A 56 -1.82 5.27 0.13
CA GLU A 56 -1.17 6.41 -0.52
C GLU A 56 -1.08 7.60 0.43
N ARG A 57 -2.16 7.92 1.10
CA ARG A 57 -2.20 9.01 2.07
C ARG A 57 -1.19 8.80 3.20
N ILE A 58 -1.19 7.60 3.78
CA ILE A 58 -0.27 7.27 4.87
C ILE A 58 1.17 7.34 4.40
N LEU A 59 1.47 6.79 3.23
CA LEU A 59 2.82 6.82 2.68
C LEU A 59 3.27 8.25 2.41
N LYS A 60 2.42 9.09 1.85
CA LYS A 60 2.74 10.49 1.60
C LYS A 60 2.95 11.28 2.88
N GLU A 61 2.20 10.97 3.93
CA GLU A 61 2.36 11.62 5.23
C GLU A 61 3.67 11.20 5.92
N GLN A 62 4.03 9.93 5.82
CA GLN A 62 5.24 9.39 6.45
C GLN A 62 6.49 9.64 5.62
N LEU A 63 6.37 9.65 4.30
CA LEU A 63 7.48 9.75 3.37
C LEU A 63 7.18 10.84 2.34
N ALA A 64 7.81 12.00 2.50
CA ALA A 64 7.60 13.13 1.58
C ALA A 64 8.03 12.82 0.15
N ASP A 65 8.91 11.84 -0.04
CA ASP A 65 9.44 11.47 -1.36
C ASP A 65 8.46 10.63 -2.19
N VAL A 66 7.40 10.10 -1.56
CA VAL A 66 6.38 9.33 -2.27
C VAL A 66 5.50 10.28 -3.07
N LYS A 67 5.46 10.10 -4.38
CA LYS A 67 4.66 10.91 -5.30
C LYS A 67 3.36 10.22 -5.67
N GLU A 68 3.40 8.91 -5.88
CA GLU A 68 2.26 8.14 -6.33
C GLU A 68 2.31 6.72 -5.78
N VAL A 69 1.14 6.14 -5.59
CA VAL A 69 1.00 4.72 -5.21
C VAL A 69 0.12 4.05 -6.26
N VAL A 70 0.62 2.96 -6.81
CA VAL A 70 -0.06 2.19 -7.86
C VAL A 70 -0.33 0.79 -7.33
N ALA A 71 -1.54 0.31 -7.49
CA ALA A 71 -1.91 -1.08 -7.21
C ALA A 71 -1.80 -1.89 -8.51
N VAL A 72 -1.07 -2.98 -8.46
CA VAL A 72 -0.87 -3.87 -9.62
C VAL A 72 -1.50 -5.24 -9.39
#